data_cef44027ae165f50244cd981b9dd9d5b
#
_entry.id   cef44027ae165f50244cd981b9dd9d5b
#
_cell.length_a   1.000
_cell.length_b   1.000
_cell.length_c   1.000
_cell.angle_alpha   90.00
_cell.angle_beta   90.00
_cell.angle_gamma   90.00
#
_symmetry.space_group_name_H-M   'P 1'
#
loop_
_entity.id
_entity.type
_entity.pdbx_description
1 polymer ?
#
loop_
_entity_poly.entity_id
_entity_poly.type
_entity_poly.pdbx_seq_one_letter_code
_entity_poly.pdbx_strand_id
1 'polypeptide(L)'
;MSALGPLFDANVLVGPLGQRPPEAPETVEELRETLDAYGIGRALVTHTLAKWHHPPTGNERLAVALAGQDRLAACWVVIPAATGEVQAEAEQIDRLLDSGARAARLCPAAHGLSCEPWEVDTLLGALAERHVPLLLDWDNRHWSEPRPWRFIAWAAQTYPSLPLVLLREPQANLRTLLPLLDRCPNLIVETSYFQAHDGIRLLVERYGAERLVFGSGLPVWDPGLPIAGLTYAGLTPDALAAVAGGTLQRLLDGCLVR
;
A
#
# COMPACT_ATOMS: atom_id res chain seq x y z
N MET A 1 -3.84 20.31 17.80
CA MET A 1 -2.80 19.37 17.32
C MET A 1 -3.32 17.97 17.59
N SER A 2 -3.42 17.13 16.59
CA SER A 2 -3.91 15.74 16.73
C SER A 2 -2.99 14.98 17.71
N ALA A 3 -3.58 14.21 18.63
CA ALA A 3 -2.84 13.32 19.53
C ALA A 3 -2.06 12.21 18.78
N LEU A 4 -2.30 12.05 17.49
CA LEU A 4 -1.72 11.00 16.63
C LEU A 4 -0.30 11.31 16.12
N GLY A 5 0.21 12.54 16.31
CA GLY A 5 1.43 12.95 15.61
C GLY A 5 1.24 13.06 14.09
N PRO A 6 2.32 13.22 13.30
CA PRO A 6 2.23 13.32 11.86
C PRO A 6 1.90 11.95 11.23
N LEU A 7 0.75 11.85 10.56
CA LEU A 7 0.36 10.64 9.82
C LEU A 7 1.15 10.51 8.51
N PHE A 8 1.60 9.29 8.19
CA PHE A 8 2.13 8.91 6.89
C PHE A 8 1.22 7.85 6.27
N ASP A 9 0.43 8.27 5.31
CA ASP A 9 -0.61 7.46 4.67
C ASP A 9 -0.01 6.53 3.61
N ALA A 10 -0.24 5.23 3.76
CA ALA A 10 0.29 4.19 2.86
C ALA A 10 -0.59 3.96 1.62
N ASN A 11 -1.80 4.52 1.54
CA ASN A 11 -2.77 4.13 0.52
C ASN A 11 -3.56 5.33 -0.04
N VAL A 12 -2.89 6.09 -0.91
CA VAL A 12 -3.47 7.28 -1.56
C VAL A 12 -3.39 7.15 -3.07
N LEU A 13 -4.44 7.58 -3.76
CA LEU A 13 -4.48 7.68 -5.21
C LEU A 13 -4.57 9.15 -5.64
N VAL A 14 -3.98 9.46 -6.80
CA VAL A 14 -4.10 10.77 -7.47
C VAL A 14 -4.36 10.57 -8.96
N GLY A 15 -5.10 11.48 -9.57
CA GLY A 15 -5.48 11.43 -10.99
C GLY A 15 -6.96 11.16 -11.22
N PRO A 16 -7.40 11.16 -12.47
CA PRO A 16 -8.81 11.07 -12.82
C PRO A 16 -9.44 9.76 -12.34
N LEU A 17 -10.67 9.86 -11.80
CA LEU A 17 -11.50 8.74 -11.37
C LEU A 17 -12.70 8.61 -12.29
N GLY A 18 -13.03 7.39 -12.74
CA GLY A 18 -14.17 7.12 -13.60
C GLY A 18 -15.52 7.42 -12.94
N GLN A 19 -15.63 7.14 -11.64
CA GLN A 19 -16.74 7.57 -10.78
C GLN A 19 -16.13 8.41 -9.65
N ARG A 20 -16.13 9.72 -9.83
CA ARG A 20 -15.51 10.64 -8.90
C ARG A 20 -16.48 10.98 -7.75
N PRO A 21 -16.11 10.70 -6.49
CA PRO A 21 -16.79 11.31 -5.35
C PRO A 21 -16.70 12.83 -5.47
N PRO A 22 -17.71 13.59 -5.03
CA PRO A 22 -17.58 15.03 -4.90
C PRO A 22 -16.30 15.38 -4.13
N GLU A 23 -15.58 16.40 -4.59
CA GLU A 23 -14.35 16.90 -3.93
C GLU A 23 -13.15 15.92 -3.90
N ALA A 24 -13.23 14.78 -4.58
CA ALA A 24 -12.07 13.88 -4.70
C ALA A 24 -10.91 14.55 -5.46
N PRO A 25 -9.67 14.56 -4.91
CA PRO A 25 -8.53 15.18 -5.55
C PRO A 25 -8.12 14.45 -6.84
N GLU A 26 -7.92 15.20 -7.91
CA GLU A 26 -7.37 14.70 -9.18
C GLU A 26 -5.93 15.18 -9.42
N THR A 27 -5.60 16.34 -8.86
CA THR A 27 -4.26 16.91 -8.95
C THR A 27 -3.47 16.75 -7.65
N VAL A 28 -2.16 16.94 -7.73
CA VAL A 28 -1.29 16.91 -6.54
C VAL A 28 -1.61 18.08 -5.60
N GLU A 29 -1.97 19.23 -6.14
CA GLU A 29 -2.36 20.41 -5.38
C GLU A 29 -3.63 20.14 -4.57
N GLU A 30 -4.69 19.66 -5.21
CA GLU A 30 -5.94 19.28 -4.55
C GLU A 30 -5.71 18.17 -3.52
N LEU A 31 -4.83 17.18 -3.82
CA LEU A 31 -4.44 16.14 -2.87
C LEU A 31 -3.80 16.74 -1.63
N ARG A 32 -2.86 17.68 -1.78
CA ARG A 32 -2.20 18.33 -0.64
C ARG A 32 -3.19 19.07 0.25
N GLU A 33 -4.12 19.82 -0.35
CA GLU A 33 -5.20 20.51 0.39
C GLU A 33 -6.06 19.51 1.19
N THR A 34 -6.40 18.38 0.55
CA THR A 34 -7.15 17.30 1.20
C THR A 34 -6.37 16.69 2.37
N LEU A 35 -5.08 16.36 2.17
CA LEU A 35 -4.21 15.84 3.23
C LEU A 35 -4.10 16.81 4.41
N ASP A 36 -3.97 18.11 4.12
CA ASP A 36 -3.91 19.15 5.16
C ASP A 36 -5.21 19.26 5.96
N ALA A 37 -6.36 19.17 5.29
CA ALA A 37 -7.67 19.19 5.93
C ALA A 37 -7.86 18.03 6.93
N TYR A 38 -7.28 16.86 6.65
CA TYR A 38 -7.34 15.68 7.54
C TYR A 38 -6.12 15.56 8.48
N GLY A 39 -5.16 16.47 8.44
CA GLY A 39 -3.96 16.43 9.26
C GLY A 39 -2.99 15.31 8.89
N ILE A 40 -3.02 14.86 7.63
CA ILE A 40 -2.10 13.86 7.11
C ILE A 40 -0.82 14.55 6.65
N GLY A 41 0.29 14.25 7.32
CA GLY A 41 1.56 14.93 7.08
C GLY A 41 2.25 14.49 5.80
N ARG A 42 2.18 13.19 5.46
CA ARG A 42 2.85 12.56 4.31
C ARG A 42 1.97 11.49 3.69
N ALA A 43 2.19 11.18 2.41
CA ALA A 43 1.46 10.12 1.73
C ALA A 43 2.33 9.34 0.74
N LEU A 44 2.07 8.04 0.65
CA LEU A 44 2.55 7.16 -0.42
C LEU A 44 1.46 7.13 -1.50
N VAL A 45 1.80 7.62 -2.69
CA VAL A 45 0.83 7.95 -3.73
C VAL A 45 0.98 7.04 -4.94
N THR A 46 -0.13 6.55 -5.47
CA THR A 46 -0.21 5.83 -6.75
C THR A 46 -1.07 6.61 -7.74
N HIS A 47 -0.70 6.64 -9.01
CA HIS A 47 -1.50 7.30 -10.04
C HIS A 47 -2.64 6.39 -10.52
N THR A 48 -3.86 6.93 -10.64
CA THR A 48 -5.06 6.20 -11.04
C THR A 48 -4.92 5.55 -12.42
N LEU A 49 -4.26 6.24 -13.38
CA LEU A 49 -3.98 5.68 -14.70
C LEU A 49 -3.10 4.42 -14.61
N ALA A 50 -2.10 4.39 -13.72
CA ALA A 50 -1.27 3.22 -13.51
C ALA A 50 -2.08 2.07 -12.92
N LYS A 51 -2.96 2.39 -11.95
CA LYS A 51 -3.77 1.38 -11.27
C LYS A 51 -4.79 0.69 -12.18
N TRP A 52 -5.50 1.44 -13.03
CA TRP A 52 -6.67 0.92 -13.75
C TRP A 52 -6.52 0.79 -15.25
N HIS A 53 -5.40 1.31 -15.82
CA HIS A 53 -5.23 1.35 -17.28
C HIS A 53 -3.83 0.92 -17.70
N HIS A 54 -2.86 1.83 -17.70
CA HIS A 54 -1.55 1.60 -18.27
C HIS A 54 -0.43 1.96 -17.27
N PRO A 55 0.16 0.95 -16.58
CA PRO A 55 1.16 1.18 -15.54
C PRO A 55 2.33 2.07 -15.98
N PRO A 56 3.03 1.83 -17.11
CA PRO A 56 4.14 2.67 -17.50
C PRO A 56 3.80 4.15 -17.58
N THR A 57 2.75 4.51 -18.32
CA THR A 57 2.34 5.90 -18.49
C THR A 57 1.88 6.54 -17.18
N GLY A 58 1.16 5.79 -16.34
CA GLY A 58 0.71 6.30 -15.05
C GLY A 58 1.85 6.53 -14.08
N ASN A 59 2.84 5.63 -14.05
CA ASN A 59 4.04 5.77 -13.23
C ASN A 59 4.90 6.96 -13.66
N GLU A 60 5.08 7.17 -14.97
CA GLU A 60 5.81 8.34 -15.50
C GLU A 60 5.11 9.65 -15.15
N ARG A 61 3.77 9.71 -15.30
CA ARG A 61 2.99 10.89 -14.88
C ARG A 61 3.13 11.17 -13.39
N LEU A 62 3.10 10.13 -12.58
CA LEU A 62 3.30 10.27 -11.14
C LEU A 62 4.68 10.85 -10.81
N ALA A 63 5.73 10.31 -11.42
CA ALA A 63 7.09 10.80 -11.19
C ALA A 63 7.24 12.28 -11.52
N VAL A 64 6.64 12.72 -12.64
CA VAL A 64 6.61 14.14 -13.01
C VAL A 64 5.80 14.98 -12.02
N ALA A 65 4.62 14.52 -11.64
CA ALA A 65 3.71 15.25 -10.74
C ALA A 65 4.27 15.39 -9.31
N LEU A 66 5.07 14.41 -8.86
CA LEU A 66 5.68 14.43 -7.53
C LEU A 66 7.08 15.05 -7.47
N ALA A 67 7.62 15.54 -8.59
CA ALA A 67 8.92 16.19 -8.60
C ALA A 67 8.93 17.41 -7.65
N GLY A 68 9.85 17.42 -6.68
CA GLY A 68 9.95 18.49 -5.68
C GLY A 68 8.88 18.45 -4.56
N GLN A 69 8.15 17.35 -4.43
CA GLN A 69 7.12 17.18 -3.39
C GLN A 69 7.66 16.37 -2.20
N ASP A 70 8.24 17.04 -1.21
CA ASP A 70 8.91 16.38 -0.06
C ASP A 70 7.95 15.53 0.81
N ARG A 71 6.65 15.85 0.79
CA ARG A 71 5.62 15.17 1.59
C ARG A 71 5.02 13.95 0.90
N LEU A 72 5.24 13.79 -0.40
CA LEU A 72 4.62 12.75 -1.22
C LEU A 72 5.66 11.79 -1.76
N ALA A 73 5.51 10.51 -1.48
CA ALA A 73 6.36 9.44 -2.00
C ALA A 73 5.63 8.68 -3.11
N ALA A 74 6.35 8.30 -4.17
CA ALA A 74 5.77 7.54 -5.27
C ALA A 74 5.69 6.04 -4.93
N CYS A 75 4.53 5.44 -5.24
CA CYS A 75 4.32 4.00 -5.29
C CYS A 75 3.97 3.62 -6.74
N TRP A 76 4.87 2.90 -7.41
CA TRP A 76 4.68 2.49 -8.79
C TRP A 76 3.84 1.23 -8.90
N VAL A 77 2.95 1.19 -9.87
CA VAL A 77 2.27 -0.05 -10.24
C VAL A 77 3.21 -0.89 -11.09
N VAL A 78 3.34 -2.16 -10.74
CA VAL A 78 4.20 -3.13 -11.41
C VAL A 78 3.37 -4.28 -11.96
N ILE A 79 3.78 -4.82 -13.11
CA ILE A 79 3.17 -5.98 -13.76
C ILE A 79 4.25 -6.91 -14.30
N PRO A 80 3.97 -8.22 -14.50
CA PRO A 80 4.88 -9.12 -15.19
C PRO A 80 5.20 -8.65 -16.61
N ALA A 81 6.42 -8.89 -17.07
CA ALA A 81 6.92 -8.42 -18.37
C ALA A 81 6.44 -9.27 -19.59
N ALA A 82 5.70 -10.35 -19.35
CA ALA A 82 5.35 -11.33 -20.38
C ALA A 82 4.63 -10.77 -21.62
N THR A 83 3.90 -9.67 -21.47
CA THR A 83 3.19 -9.01 -22.59
C THR A 83 4.06 -8.05 -23.39
N GLY A 84 5.25 -7.72 -22.91
CA GLY A 84 6.13 -6.73 -23.53
C GLY A 84 5.72 -5.27 -23.32
N GLU A 85 4.74 -5.01 -22.44
CA GLU A 85 4.32 -3.64 -22.08
C GLU A 85 5.33 -2.94 -21.18
N VAL A 86 6.11 -3.71 -20.45
CA VAL A 86 7.17 -3.24 -19.56
C VAL A 86 8.49 -3.96 -19.85
N GLN A 87 9.57 -3.42 -19.37
CA GLN A 87 10.90 -4.07 -19.43
C GLN A 87 10.92 -5.33 -18.54
N ALA A 88 11.98 -6.13 -18.68
CA ALA A 88 12.23 -7.26 -17.77
C ALA A 88 12.10 -6.81 -16.31
N GLU A 89 11.62 -7.69 -15.45
CA GLU A 89 11.23 -7.37 -14.08
C GLU A 89 12.33 -6.67 -13.29
N ALA A 90 13.58 -7.15 -13.39
CA ALA A 90 14.71 -6.53 -12.70
C ALA A 90 14.96 -5.08 -13.18
N GLU A 91 14.86 -4.82 -14.49
CA GLU A 91 15.01 -3.49 -15.07
C GLU A 91 13.84 -2.58 -14.66
N GLN A 92 12.62 -3.13 -14.61
CA GLN A 92 11.44 -2.41 -14.14
C GLN A 92 11.64 -1.92 -12.69
N ILE A 93 12.19 -2.78 -11.80
CA ILE A 93 12.45 -2.40 -10.42
C ILE A 93 13.63 -1.42 -10.29
N ASP A 94 14.67 -1.56 -11.08
CA ASP A 94 15.74 -0.58 -11.12
C ASP A 94 15.23 0.81 -11.56
N ARG A 95 14.39 0.89 -12.61
CA ARG A 95 13.74 2.15 -13.03
C ARG A 95 12.84 2.75 -11.96
N LEU A 96 12.09 1.91 -11.24
CA LEU A 96 11.29 2.36 -10.10
C LEU A 96 12.19 3.08 -9.08
N LEU A 97 13.28 2.46 -8.66
CA LEU A 97 14.22 3.01 -7.68
C LEU A 97 14.93 4.28 -8.19
N ASP A 98 15.35 4.29 -9.46
CA ASP A 98 16.01 5.43 -10.11
C ASP A 98 15.08 6.65 -10.22
N SER A 99 13.76 6.43 -10.36
CA SER A 99 12.76 7.50 -10.34
C SER A 99 12.55 8.15 -8.96
N GLY A 100 13.14 7.59 -7.90
CA GLY A 100 12.90 7.99 -6.52
C GLY A 100 11.75 7.27 -5.83
N ALA A 101 11.00 6.41 -6.53
CA ALA A 101 9.98 5.57 -5.90
C ALA A 101 10.63 4.55 -4.94
N ARG A 102 9.89 4.16 -3.89
CA ARG A 102 10.36 3.23 -2.85
C ARG A 102 9.33 2.18 -2.48
N ALA A 103 8.27 2.05 -3.26
CA ALA A 103 7.26 1.02 -3.10
C ALA A 103 6.68 0.62 -4.44
N ALA A 104 6.27 -0.63 -4.54
CA ALA A 104 5.53 -1.19 -5.66
C ALA A 104 4.09 -1.51 -5.27
N ARG A 105 3.18 -1.49 -6.23
CA ARG A 105 1.78 -1.90 -6.07
C ARG A 105 1.40 -2.87 -7.17
N LEU A 106 0.84 -4.01 -6.78
CA LEU A 106 0.27 -5.01 -7.69
C LEU A 106 -1.24 -4.95 -7.61
N CYS A 107 -1.90 -4.79 -8.77
CA CYS A 107 -3.36 -4.64 -8.88
C CYS A 107 -3.93 -5.79 -9.73
N PRO A 108 -4.02 -7.03 -9.20
CA PRO A 108 -4.34 -8.20 -10.01
C PRO A 108 -5.67 -8.11 -10.72
N ALA A 109 -6.72 -7.69 -10.02
CA ALA A 109 -8.07 -7.58 -10.60
C ALA A 109 -8.15 -6.54 -11.74
N ALA A 110 -7.40 -5.42 -11.61
CA ALA A 110 -7.39 -4.37 -12.61
C ALA A 110 -6.62 -4.76 -13.88
N HIS A 111 -5.59 -5.59 -13.74
CA HIS A 111 -4.70 -5.97 -14.85
C HIS A 111 -4.91 -7.42 -15.33
N GLY A 112 -5.96 -8.10 -14.86
CA GLY A 112 -6.29 -9.46 -15.30
C GLY A 112 -5.26 -10.51 -14.91
N LEU A 113 -4.52 -10.31 -13.81
CA LEU A 113 -3.51 -11.25 -13.32
C LEU A 113 -4.16 -12.37 -12.51
N SER A 114 -3.74 -13.60 -12.78
CA SER A 114 -4.16 -14.78 -12.02
C SER A 114 -3.43 -14.93 -10.69
N CYS A 115 -2.28 -14.28 -10.56
CA CYS A 115 -1.35 -14.41 -9.43
C CYS A 115 -0.83 -15.85 -9.21
N GLU A 116 -0.82 -16.66 -10.26
CA GLU A 116 -0.19 -17.96 -10.19
C GLU A 116 1.34 -17.82 -10.15
N PRO A 117 2.07 -18.71 -9.46
CA PRO A 117 3.53 -18.63 -9.34
C PRO A 117 4.26 -18.44 -10.67
N TRP A 118 3.89 -19.20 -11.69
CA TRP A 118 4.50 -19.12 -13.02
C TRP A 118 4.33 -17.75 -13.71
N GLU A 119 3.37 -16.93 -13.28
CA GLU A 119 3.10 -15.59 -13.82
C GLU A 119 3.90 -14.51 -13.10
N VAL A 120 4.04 -14.59 -11.77
CA VAL A 120 4.54 -13.48 -10.95
C VAL A 120 5.85 -13.74 -10.22
N ASP A 121 6.39 -14.97 -10.28
CA ASP A 121 7.59 -15.39 -9.53
C ASP A 121 8.79 -14.49 -9.80
N THR A 122 9.10 -14.22 -11.07
CA THR A 122 10.24 -13.37 -11.47
C THR A 122 10.08 -11.94 -10.94
N LEU A 123 8.87 -11.38 -10.99
CA LEU A 123 8.59 -10.04 -10.49
C LEU A 123 8.76 -9.95 -8.96
N LEU A 124 8.22 -10.95 -8.23
CA LEU A 124 8.36 -10.99 -6.77
C LEU A 124 9.82 -11.20 -6.35
N GLY A 125 10.57 -12.02 -7.09
CA GLY A 125 12.00 -12.20 -6.89
C GLY A 125 12.78 -10.89 -7.04
N ALA A 126 12.54 -10.14 -8.10
CA ALA A 126 13.18 -8.85 -8.33
C ALA A 126 12.87 -7.81 -7.25
N LEU A 127 11.62 -7.77 -6.77
CA LEU A 127 11.24 -6.91 -5.63
C LEU A 127 11.92 -7.33 -4.33
N ALA A 128 11.98 -8.64 -4.07
CA ALA A 128 12.61 -9.19 -2.86
C ALA A 128 14.12 -8.92 -2.81
N GLU A 129 14.82 -9.03 -3.93
CA GLU A 129 16.26 -8.72 -4.05
C GLU A 129 16.59 -7.27 -3.72
N ARG A 130 15.65 -6.35 -3.99
CA ARG A 130 15.80 -4.91 -3.73
C ARG A 130 15.11 -4.45 -2.46
N HIS A 131 14.49 -5.37 -1.71
CA HIS A 131 13.67 -5.08 -0.52
C HIS A 131 12.59 -4.01 -0.76
N VAL A 132 12.05 -3.95 -1.98
CA VAL A 132 10.99 -2.99 -2.31
C VAL A 132 9.66 -3.50 -1.78
N PRO A 133 9.00 -2.80 -0.83
CA PRO A 133 7.72 -3.25 -0.29
C PRO A 133 6.66 -3.31 -1.39
N LEU A 134 5.89 -4.41 -1.41
CA LEU A 134 4.83 -4.65 -2.36
C LEU A 134 3.47 -4.47 -1.70
N LEU A 135 2.70 -3.50 -2.18
CA LEU A 135 1.30 -3.28 -1.80
C LEU A 135 0.41 -4.16 -2.68
N LEU A 136 -0.32 -5.09 -2.05
CA LEU A 136 -1.25 -5.98 -2.73
C LEU A 136 -2.65 -5.38 -2.71
N ASP A 137 -3.17 -5.02 -3.89
CA ASP A 137 -4.42 -4.31 -4.08
C ASP A 137 -5.43 -5.13 -4.88
N TRP A 138 -6.40 -5.73 -4.20
CA TRP A 138 -7.46 -6.53 -4.79
C TRP A 138 -8.73 -5.75 -5.15
N ASP A 139 -8.68 -4.44 -5.18
CA ASP A 139 -9.76 -3.56 -5.66
C ASP A 139 -11.15 -3.92 -5.11
N ASN A 140 -11.25 -4.07 -3.80
CA ASN A 140 -12.47 -4.49 -3.08
C ASN A 140 -13.72 -3.73 -3.51
N ARG A 141 -14.39 -4.19 -4.55
CA ARG A 141 -15.68 -3.64 -4.99
C ARG A 141 -16.85 -4.16 -4.15
N HIS A 142 -16.67 -5.36 -3.56
CA HIS A 142 -17.66 -6.02 -2.73
C HIS A 142 -17.02 -6.63 -1.48
N TRP A 143 -17.74 -6.61 -0.37
CA TRP A 143 -17.33 -7.19 0.92
C TRP A 143 -16.99 -8.68 0.87
N SER A 144 -17.52 -9.39 -0.12
CA SER A 144 -17.38 -10.83 -0.28
C SER A 144 -16.41 -11.24 -1.38
N GLU A 145 -15.61 -10.33 -1.93
CA GLU A 145 -14.63 -10.71 -2.93
C GLU A 145 -13.59 -11.66 -2.32
N PRO A 146 -13.41 -12.85 -2.92
CA PRO A 146 -12.47 -13.82 -2.40
C PRO A 146 -11.04 -13.30 -2.53
N ARG A 147 -10.27 -13.40 -1.45
CA ARG A 147 -8.84 -13.14 -1.48
C ARG A 147 -8.10 -14.37 -2.01
N PRO A 148 -7.05 -14.21 -2.82
CA PRO A 148 -6.20 -15.31 -3.23
C PRO A 148 -5.24 -15.72 -2.11
N TRP A 149 -5.79 -16.25 -1.01
CA TRP A 149 -5.02 -16.59 0.19
C TRP A 149 -3.86 -17.55 -0.08
N ARG A 150 -4.02 -18.45 -1.07
CA ARG A 150 -2.94 -19.36 -1.47
C ARG A 150 -1.76 -18.59 -2.07
N PHE A 151 -2.04 -17.62 -2.92
CA PHE A 151 -1.02 -16.74 -3.48
C PHE A 151 -0.32 -15.93 -2.39
N ILE A 152 -1.09 -15.29 -1.50
CA ILE A 152 -0.52 -14.48 -0.42
C ILE A 152 0.40 -15.32 0.47
N ALA A 153 -0.04 -16.51 0.87
CA ALA A 153 0.75 -17.43 1.68
C ALA A 153 2.01 -17.90 0.95
N TRP A 154 1.89 -18.29 -0.32
CA TRP A 154 3.01 -18.70 -1.15
C TRP A 154 4.04 -17.57 -1.32
N ALA A 155 3.61 -16.38 -1.71
CA ALA A 155 4.49 -15.24 -1.90
C ALA A 155 5.25 -14.86 -0.63
N ALA A 156 4.54 -14.80 0.51
CA ALA A 156 5.14 -14.47 1.79
C ALA A 156 6.17 -15.51 2.26
N GLN A 157 5.93 -16.79 2.01
CA GLN A 157 6.83 -17.88 2.42
C GLN A 157 8.02 -18.04 1.46
N THR A 158 7.80 -17.84 0.15
CA THR A 158 8.86 -17.95 -0.85
C THR A 158 9.82 -16.77 -0.78
N TYR A 159 9.32 -15.57 -0.48
CA TYR A 159 10.09 -14.33 -0.44
C TYR A 159 10.02 -13.68 0.96
N PRO A 160 10.66 -14.27 1.99
CA PRO A 160 10.57 -13.77 3.37
C PRO A 160 11.20 -12.38 3.57
N SER A 161 12.10 -11.95 2.66
CA SER A 161 12.69 -10.62 2.66
C SER A 161 11.81 -9.54 1.99
N LEU A 162 10.73 -9.95 1.29
CA LEU A 162 9.80 -9.04 0.63
C LEU A 162 8.72 -8.60 1.61
N PRO A 163 8.66 -7.31 2.02
CA PRO A 163 7.52 -6.82 2.78
C PRO A 163 6.25 -6.80 1.92
N LEU A 164 5.23 -7.53 2.34
CA LEU A 164 3.94 -7.61 1.65
C LEU A 164 2.88 -6.85 2.45
N VAL A 165 2.37 -5.75 1.91
CA VAL A 165 1.35 -4.92 2.54
C VAL A 165 -0.02 -5.27 1.95
N LEU A 166 -0.89 -5.82 2.78
CA LEU A 166 -2.27 -6.15 2.39
C LEU A 166 -3.14 -4.90 2.52
N LEU A 167 -3.60 -4.38 1.39
CA LEU A 167 -4.46 -3.19 1.37
C LEU A 167 -5.92 -3.55 1.62
N ARG A 168 -6.58 -2.73 2.42
CA ARG A 168 -8.03 -2.77 2.64
C ARG A 168 -8.57 -4.15 3.08
N GLU A 169 -7.94 -4.76 4.07
CA GLU A 169 -8.42 -6.02 4.61
C GLU A 169 -9.65 -5.82 5.52
N PRO A 170 -10.80 -6.42 5.18
CA PRO A 170 -11.99 -6.32 6.01
C PRO A 170 -11.91 -7.24 7.22
N GLN A 171 -12.60 -6.88 8.30
CA GLN A 171 -12.71 -7.70 9.50
C GLN A 171 -13.26 -9.12 9.26
N ALA A 172 -14.05 -9.31 8.20
CA ALA A 172 -14.57 -10.63 7.83
C ALA A 172 -13.47 -11.66 7.57
N ASN A 173 -12.28 -11.21 7.20
CA ASN A 173 -11.12 -12.04 6.89
C ASN A 173 -10.29 -12.43 8.12
N LEU A 174 -10.58 -11.93 9.32
CA LEU A 174 -9.77 -12.17 10.52
C LEU A 174 -9.45 -13.65 10.78
N ARG A 175 -10.43 -14.56 10.61
CA ARG A 175 -10.21 -15.98 10.84
C ARG A 175 -9.16 -16.60 9.92
N THR A 176 -8.94 -16.04 8.76
CA THR A 176 -7.89 -16.47 7.80
C THR A 176 -6.61 -15.64 7.97
N LEU A 177 -6.77 -14.34 8.21
CA LEU A 177 -5.66 -13.41 8.34
C LEU A 177 -4.76 -13.72 9.55
N LEU A 178 -5.35 -13.97 10.74
CA LEU A 178 -4.57 -14.22 11.96
C LEU A 178 -3.65 -15.45 11.84
N PRO A 179 -4.13 -16.64 11.42
CA PRO A 179 -3.24 -17.79 11.20
C PRO A 179 -2.18 -17.55 10.13
N LEU A 180 -2.44 -16.68 9.16
CA LEU A 180 -1.47 -16.32 8.13
C LEU A 180 -0.39 -15.39 8.68
N LEU A 181 -0.77 -14.41 9.48
CA LEU A 181 0.16 -13.53 10.20
C LEU A 181 1.07 -14.28 11.17
N ASP A 182 0.57 -15.35 11.81
CA ASP A 182 1.37 -16.24 12.68
C ASP A 182 2.52 -16.93 11.92
N ARG A 183 2.36 -17.15 10.60
CA ARG A 183 3.30 -17.92 9.77
C ARG A 183 4.17 -17.07 8.88
N CYS A 184 3.75 -15.85 8.58
CA CYS A 184 4.36 -14.98 7.58
C CYS A 184 4.75 -13.64 8.23
N PRO A 185 5.96 -13.53 8.79
CA PRO A 185 6.40 -12.33 9.52
C PRO A 185 6.57 -11.09 8.62
N ASN A 186 6.66 -11.27 7.32
CA ASN A 186 6.76 -10.19 6.32
C ASN A 186 5.41 -9.68 5.80
N LEU A 187 4.27 -10.22 6.28
CA LEU A 187 2.95 -9.66 5.98
C LEU A 187 2.63 -8.49 6.90
N ILE A 188 2.11 -7.42 6.32
CA ILE A 188 1.76 -6.18 6.98
C ILE A 188 0.32 -5.84 6.59
N VAL A 189 -0.46 -5.31 7.52
CA VAL A 189 -1.87 -4.94 7.29
C VAL A 189 -2.00 -3.42 7.22
N GLU A 190 -2.63 -2.95 6.16
CA GLU A 190 -2.98 -1.53 6.01
C GLU A 190 -4.37 -1.29 6.61
N THR A 191 -4.55 -0.17 7.31
CA THR A 191 -5.68 0.03 8.23
C THR A 191 -6.93 0.69 7.64
N SER A 192 -6.94 1.16 6.38
CA SER A 192 -8.04 1.98 5.83
C SER A 192 -9.41 1.32 5.90
N TYR A 193 -9.45 -0.01 5.86
CA TYR A 193 -10.69 -0.78 5.85
C TYR A 193 -10.83 -1.76 7.03
N PHE A 194 -9.90 -1.69 7.98
CA PHE A 194 -9.85 -2.61 9.11
C PHE A 194 -10.72 -2.10 10.28
N GLN A 195 -12.00 -2.48 10.27
CA GLN A 195 -13.03 -1.98 11.20
C GLN A 195 -13.46 -3.01 12.27
N ALA A 196 -12.60 -3.98 12.57
CA ALA A 196 -12.87 -4.92 13.65
C ALA A 196 -12.90 -4.20 15.00
N HIS A 197 -13.83 -4.58 15.89
CA HIS A 197 -13.86 -4.10 17.27
C HIS A 197 -12.53 -4.41 17.95
N ASP A 198 -11.87 -3.40 18.51
CA ASP A 198 -10.51 -3.47 19.08
C ASP A 198 -9.45 -4.06 18.13
N GLY A 199 -9.73 -4.12 16.83
CA GLY A 199 -8.93 -4.88 15.88
C GLY A 199 -7.50 -4.38 15.72
N ILE A 200 -7.28 -3.07 15.67
CA ILE A 200 -5.94 -2.48 15.60
C ILE A 200 -5.15 -2.84 16.86
N ARG A 201 -5.75 -2.70 18.04
CA ARG A 201 -5.12 -3.07 19.31
C ARG A 201 -4.79 -4.56 19.35
N LEU A 202 -5.74 -5.42 18.98
CA LEU A 202 -5.52 -6.88 18.89
C LEU A 202 -4.30 -7.24 18.03
N LEU A 203 -4.18 -6.63 16.84
CA LEU A 203 -3.06 -6.90 15.95
C LEU A 203 -1.73 -6.40 16.53
N VAL A 204 -1.72 -5.20 17.13
CA VAL A 204 -0.52 -4.65 17.77
C VAL A 204 -0.07 -5.48 18.96
N GLU A 205 -0.99 -5.87 19.84
CA GLU A 205 -0.67 -6.71 21.03
C GLU A 205 -0.15 -8.09 20.64
N ARG A 206 -0.65 -8.66 19.54
CA ARG A 206 -0.28 -10.03 19.14
C ARG A 206 0.94 -10.08 18.21
N TYR A 207 1.11 -9.11 17.33
CA TYR A 207 2.10 -9.15 16.25
C TYR A 207 3.11 -8.01 16.27
N GLY A 208 2.89 -6.99 17.07
CA GLY A 208 3.69 -5.76 17.07
C GLY A 208 3.16 -4.67 16.14
N ALA A 209 3.50 -3.43 16.45
CA ALA A 209 3.08 -2.27 15.67
C ALA A 209 3.74 -2.19 14.28
N GLU A 210 4.88 -2.87 14.13
CA GLU A 210 5.61 -2.99 12.87
C GLU A 210 4.90 -3.85 11.81
N ARG A 211 3.79 -4.50 12.19
CA ARG A 211 2.94 -5.29 11.30
C ARG A 211 1.74 -4.51 10.75
N LEU A 212 1.62 -3.23 11.12
CA LEU A 212 0.56 -2.35 10.66
C LEU A 212 1.13 -1.08 10.05
N VAL A 213 0.44 -0.58 9.01
CA VAL A 213 0.65 0.75 8.44
C VAL A 213 -0.67 1.50 8.36
N PHE A 214 -0.66 2.78 8.69
CA PHE A 214 -1.81 3.64 8.49
C PHE A 214 -2.07 3.85 7.00
N GLY A 215 -3.32 3.77 6.59
CA GLY A 215 -3.79 4.16 5.27
C GLY A 215 -5.19 4.76 5.33
N SER A 216 -5.47 5.74 4.50
CA SER A 216 -6.81 6.36 4.41
C SER A 216 -7.68 5.72 3.35
N GLY A 217 -7.08 5.25 2.25
CA GLY A 217 -7.80 4.81 1.06
C GLY A 217 -8.32 5.97 0.20
N LEU A 218 -7.80 7.19 0.41
CA LEU A 218 -8.10 8.37 -0.42
C LEU A 218 -7.89 8.09 -1.90
N PRO A 219 -8.71 8.62 -2.78
CA PRO A 219 -9.93 9.41 -2.55
C PRO A 219 -11.21 8.56 -2.58
N VAL A 220 -11.09 7.23 -2.56
CA VAL A 220 -12.23 6.30 -2.65
C VAL A 220 -12.99 6.22 -1.33
N TRP A 221 -12.29 6.38 -0.21
CA TRP A 221 -12.83 6.28 1.15
C TRP A 221 -12.57 7.59 1.92
N ASP A 222 -13.46 7.85 2.89
CA ASP A 222 -13.31 8.98 3.81
C ASP A 222 -12.18 8.72 4.81
N PRO A 223 -11.15 9.57 4.91
CA PRO A 223 -10.04 9.42 5.83
C PRO A 223 -10.43 9.47 7.31
N GLY A 224 -11.56 10.06 7.63
CA GLY A 224 -12.04 10.19 9.00
C GLY A 224 -12.22 8.85 9.71
N LEU A 225 -12.65 7.81 8.99
CA LEU A 225 -12.85 6.47 9.57
C LEU A 225 -11.54 5.83 10.07
N PRO A 226 -10.49 5.66 9.24
CA PRO A 226 -9.23 5.07 9.71
C PRO A 226 -8.49 5.98 10.71
N ILE A 227 -8.60 7.30 10.60
CA ILE A 227 -8.06 8.25 11.58
C ILE A 227 -8.73 8.04 12.95
N ALA A 228 -10.07 7.96 12.99
CA ALA A 228 -10.80 7.68 14.22
C ALA A 228 -10.43 6.29 14.77
N GLY A 229 -10.39 5.27 13.90
CA GLY A 229 -9.99 3.91 14.28
C GLY A 229 -8.63 3.88 14.98
N LEU A 230 -7.64 4.57 14.43
CA LEU A 230 -6.31 4.68 15.05
C LEU A 230 -6.32 5.51 16.33
N THR A 231 -7.06 6.63 16.35
CA THR A 231 -7.19 7.51 17.53
C THR A 231 -7.73 6.76 18.76
N TYR A 232 -8.73 5.93 18.56
CA TYR A 232 -9.42 5.20 19.63
C TYR A 232 -8.90 3.79 19.86
N ALA A 233 -7.82 3.38 19.19
CA ALA A 233 -7.25 2.03 19.32
C ALA A 233 -6.62 1.75 20.71
N GLY A 234 -6.42 2.76 21.55
CA GLY A 234 -5.87 2.58 22.91
C GLY A 234 -4.42 2.10 22.92
N LEU A 235 -3.63 2.47 21.91
CA LEU A 235 -2.23 2.09 21.78
C LEU A 235 -1.33 2.92 22.71
N THR A 236 -0.17 2.36 23.06
CA THR A 236 0.90 3.14 23.67
C THR A 236 1.42 4.21 22.71
N PRO A 237 2.02 5.32 23.18
CA PRO A 237 2.56 6.36 22.30
C PRO A 237 3.53 5.83 21.23
N ASP A 238 4.41 4.89 21.58
CA ASP A 238 5.39 4.30 20.65
C ASP A 238 4.71 3.43 19.59
N ALA A 239 3.74 2.59 19.99
CA ALA A 239 2.98 1.78 19.07
C ALA A 239 2.13 2.65 18.12
N LEU A 240 1.52 3.70 18.65
CA LEU A 240 0.77 4.67 17.88
C LEU A 240 1.64 5.36 16.82
N ALA A 241 2.81 5.85 17.21
CA ALA A 241 3.78 6.48 16.31
C ALA A 241 4.27 5.51 15.22
N ALA A 242 4.49 4.25 15.60
CA ALA A 242 4.88 3.21 14.63
C ALA A 242 3.78 2.99 13.59
N VAL A 243 2.53 2.76 13.98
CA VAL A 243 1.41 2.54 13.05
C VAL A 243 1.10 3.80 12.25
N ALA A 244 1.13 4.99 12.89
CA ALA A 244 0.82 6.27 12.26
C ALA A 244 1.74 6.62 11.08
N GLY A 245 2.98 6.10 11.06
CA GLY A 245 3.90 6.38 9.95
C GLY A 245 5.29 5.74 10.09
N GLY A 246 5.73 5.44 11.31
CA GLY A 246 7.07 4.90 11.55
C GLY A 246 7.32 3.57 10.85
N THR A 247 6.34 2.68 10.80
CA THR A 247 6.44 1.41 10.09
C THR A 247 6.60 1.63 8.59
N LEU A 248 5.73 2.46 7.98
CA LEU A 248 5.84 2.76 6.54
C LEU A 248 7.20 3.39 6.21
N GLN A 249 7.66 4.37 7.01
CA GLN A 249 8.96 4.99 6.80
C GLN A 249 10.10 3.96 6.79
N ARG A 250 10.13 3.04 7.77
CA ARG A 250 11.16 1.98 7.81
C ARG A 250 11.13 1.07 6.58
N LEU A 251 9.92 0.73 6.09
CA LEU A 251 9.77 -0.08 4.88
C LEU A 251 10.38 0.61 3.66
N LEU A 252 10.12 1.91 3.48
CA LEU A 252 10.64 2.67 2.35
C LEU A 252 12.15 2.88 2.46
N ASP A 253 12.67 3.13 3.67
CA ASP A 253 14.11 3.30 3.92
C ASP A 253 14.89 1.99 3.76
N GLY A 254 14.23 0.85 3.88
CA GLY A 254 14.82 -0.48 3.71
C GLY A 254 15.13 -0.87 2.27
N CYS A 255 14.69 -0.10 1.26
CA CYS A 255 14.95 -0.39 -0.13
C CYS A 255 16.45 -0.30 -0.47
N LEU A 256 16.97 -1.32 -1.17
CA LEU A 256 18.37 -1.35 -1.62
C LEU A 256 18.51 -0.60 -2.94
N VAL A 257 18.95 0.65 -2.86
CA VAL A 257 19.31 1.49 -4.02
C VAL A 257 20.76 1.20 -4.39
N ARG A 258 21.06 0.97 -5.69
CA ARG A 258 22.46 0.76 -6.17
C ARG A 258 23.24 2.05 -6.19
#